data_f423e258e87078b2ddb47c41563a87e2
#
_entry.id   f423e258e87078b2ddb47c41563a87e2
#
_cell.length_a   1.000
_cell.length_b   1.000
_cell.length_c   1.000
_cell.angle_alpha   90.00
_cell.angle_beta   90.00
_cell.angle_gamma   90.00
#
_symmetry.space_group_name_H-M   'P 1'
#
loop_
_entity.id
_entity.type
_entity.pdbx_description
1 polymer ?
#
loop_
_entity_poly.entity_id
_entity_poly.type
_entity_poly.pdbx_seq_one_letter_code
_entity_poly.pdbx_strand_id
1 'polypeptide(L)'
;MKNVIKRALVTSLALIMLISMFSCKKDGENESVEPVDFAAMSDDELKSYAELGEYKLMTLKQGSSPKGEAVWAAVKKNATVRDYPEQQVSYYVSQIKAQYAYYAEEAGISYKEMLREVGATDESIRSEAESMAADDVIYELVRRDADITLREDEKSKFFEKYVEKFVADYGYSREYVKENMQDEIYESMLYDKTTEFLITNNQFE
;
A
#
# COMPACT_ATOMS: atom_id res chain seq x y z
N MET A 1 23.89 4.85 -15.10
CA MET A 1 22.96 3.78 -14.80
C MET A 1 22.86 3.44 -13.30
N LYS A 2 23.94 3.12 -12.57
CA LYS A 2 23.87 2.77 -11.13
C LYS A 2 23.16 3.78 -10.21
N ASN A 3 23.19 5.08 -10.53
CA ASN A 3 22.54 6.13 -9.71
C ASN A 3 21.03 6.31 -10.01
N VAL A 4 20.54 5.85 -11.14
CA VAL A 4 19.10 5.92 -11.49
C VAL A 4 18.36 4.78 -10.81
N ILE A 5 18.92 3.57 -10.81
CA ILE A 5 18.35 2.39 -10.15
C ILE A 5 18.28 2.60 -8.62
N LYS A 6 19.33 3.18 -8.00
CA LYS A 6 19.31 3.48 -6.56
C LYS A 6 18.30 4.57 -6.18
N ARG A 7 17.97 5.51 -7.07
CA ARG A 7 16.95 6.53 -6.81
C ARG A 7 15.53 6.00 -6.98
N ALA A 8 15.30 5.04 -7.87
CA ALA A 8 14.01 4.37 -8.04
C ALA A 8 13.62 3.50 -6.82
N LEU A 9 14.60 2.88 -6.15
CA LEU A 9 14.39 2.01 -4.99
C LEU A 9 14.02 2.75 -3.69
N VAL A 10 14.34 4.03 -3.54
CA VAL A 10 14.05 4.82 -2.33
C VAL A 10 12.62 5.36 -2.30
N THR A 11 11.90 5.30 -3.42
CA THR A 11 10.50 5.75 -3.54
C THR A 11 9.48 4.60 -3.49
N SER A 12 9.86 3.42 -2.98
CA SER A 12 9.07 2.18 -3.14
C SER A 12 7.72 2.15 -2.40
N LEU A 13 7.48 2.93 -1.35
CA LEU A 13 6.17 2.93 -0.67
C LEU A 13 5.07 3.65 -1.47
N ALA A 14 5.40 4.66 -2.26
CA ALA A 14 4.42 5.35 -3.12
C ALA A 14 4.15 4.61 -4.44
N LEU A 15 4.99 3.63 -4.78
CA LEU A 15 4.97 2.94 -6.07
C LEU A 15 4.12 1.66 -6.06
N ILE A 16 3.74 1.16 -4.90
CA ILE A 16 3.02 -0.11 -4.78
C ILE A 16 1.54 0.03 -5.15
N MET A 17 0.94 1.20 -4.96
CA MET A 17 -0.39 1.50 -5.52
C MET A 17 -0.40 1.51 -7.07
N LEU A 18 0.77 1.60 -7.72
CA LEU A 18 0.90 1.58 -9.19
C LEU A 18 0.80 0.18 -9.80
N ILE A 19 1.00 -0.87 -9.01
CA ILE A 19 1.20 -2.22 -9.57
C ILE A 19 -0.12 -2.91 -9.89
N SER A 20 -1.21 -2.56 -9.24
CA SER A 20 -2.55 -3.06 -9.60
C SER A 20 -2.96 -2.73 -11.04
N MET A 21 -2.27 -1.79 -11.69
CA MET A 21 -2.58 -1.31 -13.03
C MET A 21 -1.84 -2.03 -14.16
N PHE A 22 -0.81 -2.80 -13.89
CA PHE A 22 -0.09 -3.56 -14.90
C PHE A 22 -0.61 -4.99 -15.11
N SER A 23 -1.90 -5.25 -14.86
CA SER A 23 -2.56 -6.45 -15.35
C SER A 23 -2.73 -6.40 -16.89
N CYS A 24 -1.65 -6.09 -17.60
CA CYS A 24 -1.57 -6.37 -19.03
C CYS A 24 -1.49 -7.89 -19.20
N LYS A 25 -2.61 -8.48 -19.64
CA LYS A 25 -2.65 -9.83 -20.19
C LYS A 25 -1.54 -9.98 -21.24
N LYS A 26 -0.41 -10.54 -20.80
CA LYS A 26 0.47 -11.29 -21.71
C LYS A 26 0.23 -12.75 -21.38
N ASP A 27 -0.18 -13.49 -22.42
CA ASP A 27 -0.41 -14.94 -22.39
C ASP A 27 0.83 -15.67 -21.83
N GLY A 28 0.76 -16.04 -20.59
CA GLY A 28 1.71 -16.86 -19.87
C GLY A 28 1.07 -17.26 -18.56
N GLU A 29 0.88 -18.56 -18.36
CA GLU A 29 0.21 -19.21 -17.23
C GLU A 29 0.81 -18.79 -15.86
N ASN A 30 0.42 -17.64 -15.36
CA ASN A 30 0.45 -17.34 -13.94
C ASN A 30 -0.99 -17.01 -13.56
N GLU A 31 -1.63 -17.86 -12.79
CA GLU A 31 -2.88 -17.54 -12.12
C GLU A 31 -2.67 -16.20 -11.39
N SER A 32 -3.41 -15.17 -11.78
CA SER A 32 -3.39 -13.89 -11.11
C SER A 32 -3.90 -14.12 -9.68
N VAL A 33 -3.03 -13.96 -8.69
CA VAL A 33 -3.46 -14.01 -7.30
C VAL A 33 -4.24 -12.73 -7.04
N GLU A 34 -5.52 -12.88 -6.67
CA GLU A 34 -6.35 -11.73 -6.29
C GLU A 34 -6.01 -11.28 -4.86
N PRO A 35 -6.07 -9.97 -4.57
CA PRO A 35 -5.89 -9.48 -3.21
C PRO A 35 -7.03 -9.96 -2.29
N VAL A 36 -6.78 -9.91 -1.00
CA VAL A 36 -7.79 -10.19 0.02
C VAL A 36 -8.76 -9.01 0.13
N ASP A 37 -10.05 -9.30 0.17
CA ASP A 37 -11.06 -8.31 0.56
C ASP A 37 -11.14 -8.21 2.10
N PHE A 38 -10.31 -7.36 2.69
CA PHE A 38 -10.30 -7.14 4.13
C PHE A 38 -11.62 -6.57 4.66
N ALA A 39 -12.38 -5.84 3.84
CA ALA A 39 -13.68 -5.30 4.25
C ALA A 39 -14.72 -6.39 4.48
N ALA A 40 -14.59 -7.53 3.81
CA ALA A 40 -15.46 -8.71 3.98
C ALA A 40 -15.06 -9.60 5.16
N MET A 41 -13.84 -9.48 5.71
CA MET A 41 -13.41 -10.27 6.87
C MET A 41 -14.20 -9.91 8.14
N SER A 42 -14.40 -10.89 9.01
CA SER A 42 -14.91 -10.63 10.35
C SER A 42 -13.85 -9.98 11.25
N ASP A 43 -14.28 -9.29 12.32
CA ASP A 43 -13.36 -8.69 13.28
C ASP A 43 -12.49 -9.74 13.99
N ASP A 44 -13.04 -10.92 14.27
CA ASP A 44 -12.29 -12.01 14.91
C ASP A 44 -11.21 -12.56 13.98
N GLU A 45 -11.48 -12.63 12.70
CA GLU A 45 -10.51 -13.04 11.68
C GLU A 45 -9.37 -12.01 11.54
N LEU A 46 -9.70 -10.73 11.41
CA LEU A 46 -8.68 -9.67 11.39
C LEU A 46 -7.81 -9.68 12.65
N LYS A 47 -8.43 -9.83 13.84
CA LYS A 47 -7.72 -9.91 15.12
C LYS A 47 -6.87 -11.17 15.28
N SER A 48 -7.11 -12.21 14.49
CA SER A 48 -6.23 -13.38 14.48
C SER A 48 -4.86 -13.06 13.87
N TYR A 49 -4.80 -12.13 12.92
CA TYR A 49 -3.55 -11.70 12.27
C TYR A 49 -2.79 -10.64 13.06
N ALA A 50 -3.48 -9.65 13.63
CA ALA A 50 -2.83 -8.61 14.41
C ALA A 50 -3.73 -8.07 15.54
N GLU A 51 -3.08 -7.42 16.51
CA GLU A 51 -3.73 -6.68 17.59
C GLU A 51 -3.22 -5.26 17.59
N LEU A 52 -4.15 -4.28 17.66
CA LEU A 52 -3.78 -2.88 17.79
C LEU A 52 -3.20 -2.61 19.18
N GLY A 53 -2.06 -1.92 19.22
CA GLY A 53 -1.59 -1.26 20.40
C GLY A 53 -2.16 0.16 20.52
N GLU A 54 -1.43 1.02 21.21
CA GLU A 54 -1.80 2.43 21.32
C GLU A 54 -1.65 3.11 19.95
N TYR A 55 -2.72 3.71 19.44
CA TYR A 55 -2.73 4.43 18.17
C TYR A 55 -3.41 5.81 18.27
N LYS A 56 -3.97 6.15 19.43
CA LYS A 56 -4.54 7.46 19.80
C LYS A 56 -3.85 8.00 21.04
N LEU A 57 -3.84 9.33 21.20
CA LEU A 57 -3.27 10.04 22.35
C LEU A 57 -1.75 9.83 22.54
N MET A 58 -1.05 9.40 21.50
CA MET A 58 0.40 9.27 21.51
C MET A 58 1.06 10.67 21.43
N THR A 59 2.23 10.80 22.05
CA THR A 59 3.13 11.93 21.83
C THR A 59 4.27 11.49 20.92
N LEU A 60 4.31 12.05 19.70
CA LEU A 60 5.23 11.67 18.63
C LEU A 60 6.27 12.77 18.43
N LYS A 61 7.54 12.39 18.35
CA LYS A 61 8.60 13.32 17.94
C LYS A 61 8.47 13.59 16.44
N GLN A 62 8.28 14.85 16.10
CA GLN A 62 8.26 15.25 14.69
C GLN A 62 9.71 15.34 14.17
N GLY A 63 10.10 14.35 13.37
CA GLY A 63 11.34 14.40 12.60
C GLY A 63 11.17 15.16 11.28
N SER A 64 11.98 14.81 10.28
CA SER A 64 11.87 15.37 8.92
C SER A 64 10.74 14.75 8.08
N SER A 65 10.16 13.65 8.52
CA SER A 65 9.09 12.96 7.81
C SER A 65 7.74 13.67 7.96
N PRO A 66 6.85 13.58 6.94
CA PRO A 66 5.48 14.05 7.07
C PRO A 66 4.75 13.43 8.27
N LYS A 67 3.83 14.19 8.89
CA LYS A 67 3.09 13.72 10.07
C LYS A 67 2.36 12.40 9.82
N GLY A 68 1.81 12.20 8.61
CA GLY A 68 1.14 10.96 8.23
C GLY A 68 2.07 9.75 8.30
N GLU A 69 3.27 9.86 7.75
CA GLU A 69 4.27 8.79 7.83
C GLU A 69 4.68 8.50 9.28
N ALA A 70 4.92 9.56 10.06
CA ALA A 70 5.34 9.42 11.45
C ALA A 70 4.28 8.74 12.32
N VAL A 71 2.99 9.09 12.15
CA VAL A 71 1.91 8.48 12.91
C VAL A 71 1.69 7.02 12.51
N TRP A 72 1.72 6.70 11.19
CA TRP A 72 1.59 5.32 10.74
C TRP A 72 2.75 4.44 11.20
N ALA A 73 3.99 4.96 11.17
CA ALA A 73 5.14 4.25 11.71
C ALA A 73 4.99 3.93 13.21
N ALA A 74 4.42 4.85 13.99
CA ALA A 74 4.16 4.62 15.41
C ALA A 74 3.03 3.60 15.63
N VAL A 75 1.93 3.70 14.88
CA VAL A 75 0.81 2.73 14.93
C VAL A 75 1.31 1.33 14.63
N LYS A 76 2.04 1.15 13.54
CA LYS A 76 2.63 -0.14 13.15
C LYS A 76 3.60 -0.68 14.19
N LYS A 77 4.43 0.17 14.75
CA LYS A 77 5.37 -0.22 15.81
C LYS A 77 4.67 -0.69 17.08
N ASN A 78 3.53 -0.11 17.42
CA ASN A 78 2.77 -0.44 18.62
C ASN A 78 1.85 -1.64 18.43
N ALA A 79 1.51 -2.00 17.18
CA ALA A 79 0.72 -3.18 16.88
C ALA A 79 1.52 -4.46 17.12
N THR A 80 0.81 -5.53 17.45
CA THR A 80 1.38 -6.87 17.58
C THR A 80 0.89 -7.73 16.42
N VAL A 81 1.77 -8.01 15.46
CA VAL A 81 1.49 -8.94 14.35
C VAL A 81 1.67 -10.36 14.87
N ARG A 82 0.69 -11.24 14.63
CA ARG A 82 0.65 -12.63 15.04
C ARG A 82 0.83 -13.60 13.89
N ASP A 83 0.27 -13.25 12.74
CA ASP A 83 0.30 -14.06 11.52
C ASP A 83 0.02 -13.16 10.30
N TYR A 84 0.07 -13.72 9.11
CA TYR A 84 -0.15 -13.01 7.85
C TYR A 84 -1.21 -13.72 7.00
N PRO A 85 -2.14 -12.98 6.36
CA PRO A 85 -3.05 -13.57 5.38
C PRO A 85 -2.25 -14.08 4.17
N GLU A 86 -2.06 -15.39 4.04
CA GLU A 86 -1.18 -15.99 3.04
C GLU A 86 -1.56 -15.64 1.59
N GLN A 87 -2.85 -15.45 1.32
CA GLN A 87 -3.32 -14.97 0.00
C GLN A 87 -2.80 -13.57 -0.29
N GLN A 88 -2.84 -12.66 0.70
CA GLN A 88 -2.34 -11.29 0.56
C GLN A 88 -0.81 -11.27 0.42
N VAL A 89 -0.11 -12.10 1.18
CA VAL A 89 1.34 -12.28 1.02
C VAL A 89 1.67 -12.75 -0.39
N SER A 90 0.96 -13.76 -0.89
CA SER A 90 1.17 -14.29 -2.25
C SER A 90 0.86 -13.23 -3.31
N TYR A 91 -0.18 -12.42 -3.12
CA TYR A 91 -0.49 -11.29 -3.98
C TYR A 91 0.71 -10.32 -4.02
N TYR A 92 1.22 -9.85 -2.88
CA TYR A 92 2.34 -8.91 -2.85
C TYR A 92 3.65 -9.52 -3.39
N VAL A 93 3.93 -10.79 -3.13
CA VAL A 93 5.07 -11.49 -3.75
C VAL A 93 4.97 -11.44 -5.27
N SER A 94 3.78 -11.68 -5.84
CA SER A 94 3.58 -11.62 -7.28
C SER A 94 3.81 -10.21 -7.84
N GLN A 95 3.33 -9.18 -7.14
CA GLN A 95 3.48 -7.79 -7.53
C GLN A 95 4.95 -7.34 -7.48
N ILE A 96 5.66 -7.63 -6.40
CA ILE A 96 7.09 -7.29 -6.25
C ILE A 96 7.91 -7.98 -7.36
N LYS A 97 7.65 -9.26 -7.63
CA LYS A 97 8.31 -9.99 -8.70
C LYS A 97 8.03 -9.41 -10.09
N ALA A 98 6.79 -9.03 -10.36
CA ALA A 98 6.41 -8.37 -11.61
C ALA A 98 7.12 -7.02 -11.79
N GLN A 99 7.23 -6.25 -10.72
CA GLN A 99 7.96 -4.98 -10.73
C GLN A 99 9.45 -5.18 -11.07
N TYR A 100 10.11 -6.13 -10.45
CA TYR A 100 11.51 -6.43 -10.77
C TYR A 100 11.69 -6.95 -12.19
N ALA A 101 10.73 -7.74 -12.71
CA ALA A 101 10.73 -8.20 -14.09
C ALA A 101 10.61 -7.03 -15.08
N TYR A 102 9.70 -6.09 -14.80
CA TYR A 102 9.55 -4.88 -15.60
C TYR A 102 10.85 -4.04 -15.62
N TYR A 103 11.46 -3.80 -14.46
CA TYR A 103 12.72 -3.04 -14.42
C TYR A 103 13.88 -3.77 -15.09
N ALA A 104 13.90 -5.10 -15.06
CA ALA A 104 14.89 -5.88 -15.79
C ALA A 104 14.75 -5.70 -17.31
N GLU A 105 13.51 -5.73 -17.83
CA GLU A 105 13.20 -5.50 -19.23
C GLU A 105 13.63 -4.09 -19.68
N GLU A 106 13.25 -3.06 -18.93
CA GLU A 106 13.64 -1.67 -19.19
C GLU A 106 15.16 -1.44 -19.15
N ALA A 107 15.86 -2.17 -18.28
CA ALA A 107 17.31 -2.10 -18.16
C ALA A 107 18.05 -2.97 -19.20
N GLY A 108 17.34 -3.82 -19.96
CA GLY A 108 17.92 -4.77 -20.92
C GLY A 108 18.77 -5.85 -20.26
N ILE A 109 18.43 -6.26 -19.02
CA ILE A 109 19.11 -7.31 -18.26
C ILE A 109 18.13 -8.44 -17.89
N SER A 110 18.64 -9.58 -17.49
CA SER A 110 17.77 -10.67 -17.00
C SER A 110 17.20 -10.37 -15.63
N TYR A 111 16.03 -10.95 -15.32
CA TYR A 111 15.42 -10.88 -13.98
C TYR A 111 16.40 -11.28 -12.85
N LYS A 112 17.18 -12.35 -13.09
CA LYS A 112 18.20 -12.83 -12.14
C LYS A 112 19.31 -11.82 -11.91
N GLU A 113 19.72 -11.10 -12.95
CA GLU A 113 20.71 -10.03 -12.83
C GLU A 113 20.12 -8.82 -12.08
N MET A 114 18.85 -8.47 -12.33
CA MET A 114 18.16 -7.42 -11.59
C MET A 114 18.14 -7.74 -10.09
N LEU A 115 17.69 -8.93 -9.68
CA LEU A 115 17.68 -9.32 -8.28
C LEU A 115 19.07 -9.23 -7.63
N ARG A 116 20.12 -9.68 -8.34
CA ARG A 116 21.49 -9.57 -7.86
C ARG A 116 21.97 -8.13 -7.71
N GLU A 117 21.63 -7.24 -8.65
CA GLU A 117 22.03 -5.83 -8.62
C GLU A 117 21.38 -5.07 -7.45
N VAL A 118 20.13 -5.42 -7.10
CA VAL A 118 19.41 -4.81 -5.98
C VAL A 118 19.61 -5.52 -4.65
N GLY A 119 20.23 -6.71 -4.67
CA GLY A 119 20.46 -7.55 -3.48
C GLY A 119 19.20 -8.24 -2.97
N ALA A 120 18.17 -8.41 -3.83
CA ALA A 120 16.93 -9.07 -3.47
C ALA A 120 17.06 -10.61 -3.58
N THR A 121 16.37 -11.30 -2.69
CA THR A 121 16.22 -12.76 -2.66
C THR A 121 14.74 -13.11 -2.54
N ASP A 122 14.34 -14.34 -2.86
CA ASP A 122 12.95 -14.78 -2.64
C ASP A 122 12.53 -14.62 -1.17
N GLU A 123 13.45 -14.83 -0.22
CA GLU A 123 13.21 -14.64 1.21
C GLU A 123 12.97 -13.16 1.55
N SER A 124 13.78 -12.24 1.03
CA SER A 124 13.60 -10.81 1.27
C SER A 124 12.31 -10.28 0.61
N ILE A 125 11.96 -10.77 -0.58
CA ILE A 125 10.70 -10.45 -1.26
C ILE A 125 9.50 -10.93 -0.43
N ARG A 126 9.54 -12.17 0.11
CA ARG A 126 8.49 -12.68 0.97
C ARG A 126 8.37 -11.86 2.26
N SER A 127 9.49 -11.54 2.91
CA SER A 127 9.49 -10.71 4.13
C SER A 127 8.93 -9.32 3.89
N GLU A 128 9.21 -8.70 2.75
CA GLU A 128 8.60 -7.43 2.34
C GLU A 128 7.09 -7.58 2.14
N ALA A 129 6.65 -8.62 1.44
CA ALA A 129 5.24 -8.94 1.22
C ALA A 129 4.48 -9.20 2.54
N GLU A 130 5.08 -9.90 3.50
CA GLU A 130 4.53 -10.12 4.84
C GLU A 130 4.36 -8.79 5.59
N SER A 131 5.34 -7.89 5.52
CA SER A 131 5.22 -6.56 6.11
C SER A 131 4.08 -5.74 5.50
N MET A 132 3.90 -5.82 4.19
CA MET A 132 2.80 -5.14 3.49
C MET A 132 1.44 -5.71 3.85
N ALA A 133 1.32 -7.04 3.91
CA ALA A 133 0.08 -7.70 4.31
C ALA A 133 -0.29 -7.37 5.77
N ALA A 134 0.71 -7.23 6.66
CA ALA A 134 0.48 -6.76 8.03
C ALA A 134 0.01 -5.30 8.07
N ASP A 135 0.55 -4.44 7.22
CA ASP A 135 0.14 -3.04 7.11
C ASP A 135 -1.33 -2.91 6.72
N ASP A 136 -1.82 -3.73 5.77
CA ASP A 136 -3.22 -3.76 5.38
C ASP A 136 -4.14 -4.20 6.53
N VAL A 137 -3.75 -5.25 7.27
CA VAL A 137 -4.50 -5.71 8.45
C VAL A 137 -4.58 -4.62 9.51
N ILE A 138 -3.45 -3.97 9.82
CA ILE A 138 -3.39 -2.89 10.83
C ILE A 138 -4.24 -1.69 10.37
N TYR A 139 -4.17 -1.32 9.10
CA TYR A 139 -5.00 -0.26 8.52
C TYR A 139 -6.48 -0.56 8.71
N GLU A 140 -6.93 -1.76 8.35
CA GLU A 140 -8.33 -2.15 8.46
C GLU A 140 -8.79 -2.21 9.92
N LEU A 141 -7.96 -2.70 10.83
CA LEU A 141 -8.25 -2.70 12.27
C LEU A 141 -8.42 -1.28 12.82
N VAL A 142 -7.53 -0.34 12.47
CA VAL A 142 -7.64 1.08 12.87
C VAL A 142 -8.92 1.69 12.33
N ARG A 143 -9.22 1.46 11.06
CA ARG A 143 -10.41 1.97 10.38
C ARG A 143 -11.69 1.52 11.07
N ARG A 144 -11.79 0.23 11.44
CA ARG A 144 -12.95 -0.33 12.13
C ARG A 144 -13.07 0.15 13.57
N ASP A 145 -11.98 0.10 14.35
CA ASP A 145 -12.00 0.54 15.75
C ASP A 145 -12.35 2.04 15.89
N ALA A 146 -12.00 2.84 14.90
CA ALA A 146 -12.31 4.26 14.84
C ALA A 146 -13.63 4.59 14.11
N ASP A 147 -14.37 3.58 13.61
CA ASP A 147 -15.61 3.73 12.82
C ASP A 147 -15.45 4.69 11.62
N ILE A 148 -14.30 4.56 10.93
CA ILE A 148 -13.99 5.42 9.78
C ILE A 148 -14.57 4.79 8.51
N THR A 149 -15.53 5.48 7.92
CA THR A 149 -16.17 5.10 6.66
C THR A 149 -16.20 6.29 5.70
N LEU A 150 -16.37 6.02 4.42
CA LEU A 150 -16.50 7.05 3.40
C LEU A 150 -17.99 7.22 3.04
N ARG A 151 -18.57 8.35 3.41
CA ARG A 151 -19.97 8.65 3.13
C ARG A 151 -20.18 9.05 1.66
N GLU A 152 -21.37 8.85 1.12
CA GLU A 152 -21.68 9.16 -0.28
C GLU A 152 -21.55 10.67 -0.60
N ASP A 153 -21.86 11.56 0.37
CA ASP A 153 -21.65 12.99 0.21
C ASP A 153 -20.15 13.36 0.15
N GLU A 154 -19.31 12.66 0.88
CA GLU A 154 -17.85 12.84 0.83
C GLU A 154 -17.28 12.31 -0.50
N LYS A 155 -17.70 11.13 -0.94
CA LYS A 155 -17.34 10.58 -2.25
C LYS A 155 -17.63 11.59 -3.35
N SER A 156 -18.89 12.03 -3.44
CA SER A 156 -19.31 12.99 -4.47
C SER A 156 -18.57 14.32 -4.39
N LYS A 157 -18.31 14.84 -3.19
CA LYS A 157 -17.66 16.13 -2.98
C LYS A 157 -16.19 16.15 -3.37
N PHE A 158 -15.49 15.06 -3.11
CA PHE A 158 -14.03 15.02 -3.25
C PHE A 158 -13.56 14.24 -4.48
N PHE A 159 -14.43 13.49 -5.16
CA PHE A 159 -14.07 12.64 -6.29
C PHE A 159 -13.22 13.34 -7.34
N GLU A 160 -13.66 14.50 -7.84
CA GLU A 160 -12.95 15.25 -8.86
C GLU A 160 -11.55 15.69 -8.42
N LYS A 161 -11.37 16.05 -7.15
CA LYS A 161 -10.04 16.38 -6.59
C LYS A 161 -9.10 15.20 -6.66
N TYR A 162 -9.59 13.99 -6.37
CA TYR A 162 -8.76 12.78 -6.44
C TYR A 162 -8.53 12.33 -7.87
N VAL A 163 -9.49 12.52 -8.78
CA VAL A 163 -9.25 12.32 -10.21
C VAL A 163 -8.07 13.18 -10.69
N GLU A 164 -8.04 14.47 -10.36
CA GLU A 164 -6.92 15.34 -10.72
C GLU A 164 -5.59 14.90 -10.09
N LYS A 165 -5.63 14.45 -8.83
CA LYS A 165 -4.45 13.89 -8.16
C LYS A 165 -3.93 12.67 -8.92
N PHE A 166 -4.79 11.71 -9.27
CA PHE A 166 -4.40 10.51 -10.01
C PHE A 166 -3.89 10.81 -11.42
N VAL A 167 -4.50 11.77 -12.12
CA VAL A 167 -3.99 12.25 -13.42
C VAL A 167 -2.59 12.82 -13.27
N ALA A 168 -2.35 13.64 -12.24
CA ALA A 168 -1.04 14.26 -12.01
C ALA A 168 0.02 13.26 -11.57
N ASP A 169 -0.33 12.30 -10.71
CA ASP A 169 0.60 11.35 -10.13
C ASP A 169 0.97 10.23 -11.12
N TYR A 170 0.03 9.80 -11.97
CA TYR A 170 0.19 8.62 -12.82
C TYR A 170 0.22 8.92 -14.32
N GLY A 171 -0.13 10.13 -14.75
CA GLY A 171 -0.09 10.52 -16.16
C GLY A 171 -1.17 9.90 -17.04
N TYR A 172 -2.21 9.29 -16.46
CA TYR A 172 -3.36 8.78 -17.22
C TYR A 172 -4.27 9.89 -17.69
N SER A 173 -5.10 9.62 -18.72
CA SER A 173 -6.16 10.56 -19.07
C SER A 173 -7.22 10.62 -17.98
N ARG A 174 -7.87 11.80 -17.87
CA ARG A 174 -8.94 12.02 -16.90
C ARG A 174 -10.11 11.04 -17.08
N GLU A 175 -10.46 10.78 -18.34
CA GLU A 175 -11.51 9.83 -18.71
C GLU A 175 -11.16 8.42 -18.21
N TYR A 176 -9.93 7.97 -18.46
CA TYR A 176 -9.46 6.67 -18.01
C TYR A 176 -9.55 6.53 -16.49
N VAL A 177 -9.07 7.54 -15.75
CA VAL A 177 -9.11 7.56 -14.27
C VAL A 177 -10.55 7.45 -13.76
N LYS A 178 -11.49 8.21 -14.35
CA LYS A 178 -12.90 8.18 -13.94
C LYS A 178 -13.60 6.87 -14.22
N GLU A 179 -13.27 6.23 -15.33
CA GLU A 179 -13.96 5.02 -15.79
C GLU A 179 -13.39 3.73 -15.20
N ASN A 180 -12.09 3.73 -14.88
CA ASN A 180 -11.39 2.50 -14.53
C ASN A 180 -10.74 2.49 -13.15
N MET A 181 -10.72 3.61 -12.41
CA MET A 181 -9.98 3.75 -11.15
C MET A 181 -10.84 4.31 -10.02
N GLN A 182 -12.13 4.06 -10.06
CA GLN A 182 -13.06 4.59 -9.06
C GLN A 182 -12.81 3.99 -7.67
N ASP A 183 -12.56 2.70 -7.62
CA ASP A 183 -12.33 1.98 -6.36
C ASP A 183 -11.01 2.43 -5.73
N GLU A 184 -9.94 2.57 -6.53
CA GLU A 184 -8.64 3.07 -6.07
C GLU A 184 -8.74 4.52 -5.56
N ILE A 185 -9.57 5.34 -6.19
CA ILE A 185 -9.85 6.69 -5.72
C ILE A 185 -10.53 6.63 -4.34
N TYR A 186 -11.54 5.78 -4.16
CA TYR A 186 -12.24 5.66 -2.88
C TYR A 186 -11.32 5.11 -1.79
N GLU A 187 -10.48 4.14 -2.10
CA GLU A 187 -9.46 3.63 -1.16
C GLU A 187 -8.46 4.73 -0.78
N SER A 188 -7.98 5.52 -1.74
CA SER A 188 -7.09 6.66 -1.45
C SER A 188 -7.77 7.72 -0.57
N MET A 189 -9.04 8.02 -0.80
CA MET A 189 -9.82 8.93 0.04
C MET A 189 -10.00 8.39 1.47
N LEU A 190 -10.25 7.10 1.60
CA LEU A 190 -10.42 6.43 2.89
C LEU A 190 -9.11 6.38 3.67
N TYR A 191 -8.00 6.10 2.99
CA TYR A 191 -6.66 6.13 3.56
C TYR A 191 -6.29 7.54 4.07
N ASP A 192 -6.50 8.57 3.26
CA ASP A 192 -6.24 9.95 3.65
C ASP A 192 -7.10 10.36 4.86
N LYS A 193 -8.37 9.97 4.90
CA LYS A 193 -9.29 10.22 6.02
C LYS A 193 -8.82 9.53 7.31
N THR A 194 -8.38 8.29 7.20
CA THR A 194 -7.84 7.53 8.33
C THR A 194 -6.54 8.15 8.84
N THR A 195 -5.67 8.57 7.93
CA THR A 195 -4.42 9.26 8.27
C THR A 195 -4.70 10.60 8.96
N GLU A 196 -5.65 11.38 8.47
CA GLU A 196 -6.05 12.65 9.10
C GLU A 196 -6.63 12.44 10.50
N PHE A 197 -7.46 11.40 10.68
CA PHE A 197 -7.94 10.99 11.99
C PHE A 197 -6.78 10.70 12.95
N LEU A 198 -5.79 9.91 12.52
CA LEU A 198 -4.62 9.60 13.33
C LEU A 198 -3.81 10.86 13.68
N ILE A 199 -3.58 11.75 12.71
CA ILE A 199 -2.85 13.01 12.95
C ILE A 199 -3.59 13.88 13.98
N THR A 200 -4.92 13.96 13.88
CA THR A 200 -5.73 14.82 14.75
C THR A 200 -5.82 14.28 16.19
N ASN A 201 -5.76 12.96 16.36
CA ASN A 201 -5.88 12.31 17.66
C ASN A 201 -4.53 12.04 18.34
N ASN A 202 -3.42 12.56 17.81
CA ASN A 202 -2.08 12.43 18.36
C ASN A 202 -1.38 13.80 18.46
N GLN A 203 -0.39 13.91 19.35
CA GLN A 203 0.41 15.11 19.53
C GLN A 203 1.77 14.98 18.85
N PHE A 204 2.27 16.07 18.28
CA PHE A 204 3.55 16.12 17.60
C PHE A 204 4.42 17.20 18.25
N GLU A 205 5.61 16.81 18.72
CA GLU A 205 6.63 17.66 19.37
C GLU A 205 7.91 17.76 18.52
#